data_80491db60ba1fb5b06d5b9517e4059ca
#
_entry.id   80491db60ba1fb5b06d5b9517e4059ca
#
_cell.length_a   1.000
_cell.length_b   1.000
_cell.length_c   1.000
_cell.angle_alpha   90.00
_cell.angle_beta   90.00
_cell.angle_gamma   90.00
#
_symmetry.space_group_name_H-M   'P 1'
#
loop_
_entity.id
_entity.type
_entity.pdbx_description
1 polymer ?
#
loop_
_entity_poly.entity_id
_entity_poly.type
_entity_poly.pdbx_seq_one_letter_code
_entity_poly.pdbx_strand_id
1 'polypeptide(L)'
;TEAEIAALKQYTDNGGKVILCSKSDRDNKYDNCAENSNALLTAIGAHSRIVNGIIVDNDLKANEAYRLYLSSKENFNTGHPFTAGAYTSSNAFGTTPATDNQTGFQLYNGGPVEVLDESKVQVLVRGYQSTWGTHYDGYFDGSSFVPEYDESVDGRVTVKKGDVNVMTYEDLPGGGWVITSGVTFFSNYDIKSDQDYANRFILRNILNSLKPAGTVTKIADVHKAAEKEEFTVEGTVTANASGYDKNT
;
A
#
# COMPACT_ATOMS: atom_id res chain seq x y z
N THR A 1 6.35 -2.37 -24.06
CA THR A 1 7.26 -2.87 -25.14
C THR A 1 8.42 -3.64 -24.52
N GLU A 2 9.07 -4.51 -25.29
CA GLU A 2 10.26 -5.25 -24.86
C GLU A 2 11.40 -4.33 -24.44
N ALA A 3 11.55 -3.18 -25.10
CA ALA A 3 12.58 -2.19 -24.77
C ALA A 3 12.35 -1.55 -23.40
N GLU A 4 11.10 -1.26 -23.03
CA GLU A 4 10.74 -0.72 -21.70
C GLU A 4 10.97 -1.77 -20.61
N ILE A 5 10.61 -3.02 -20.86
CA ILE A 5 10.86 -4.15 -19.95
C ILE A 5 12.38 -4.32 -19.71
N ALA A 6 13.18 -4.30 -20.78
CA ALA A 6 14.63 -4.41 -20.70
C ALA A 6 15.25 -3.23 -19.93
N ALA A 7 14.77 -2.00 -20.15
CA ALA A 7 15.23 -0.81 -19.44
C ALA A 7 14.90 -0.88 -17.95
N LEU A 8 13.69 -1.32 -17.58
CA LEU A 8 13.30 -1.50 -16.18
C LEU A 8 14.15 -2.57 -15.50
N LYS A 9 14.37 -3.71 -16.20
CA LYS A 9 15.26 -4.75 -15.68
C LYS A 9 16.66 -4.22 -15.43
N GLN A 10 17.25 -3.52 -16.39
CA GLN A 10 18.58 -2.92 -16.21
C GLN A 10 18.60 -1.94 -15.03
N TYR A 11 17.55 -1.13 -14.86
CA TYR A 11 17.45 -0.21 -13.74
C TYR A 11 17.44 -0.96 -12.40
N THR A 12 16.66 -2.03 -12.27
CA THR A 12 16.59 -2.83 -11.04
C THR A 12 17.83 -3.66 -10.79
N ASP A 13 18.48 -4.18 -11.81
CA ASP A 13 19.77 -4.90 -11.69
C ASP A 13 20.89 -3.98 -11.15
N ASN A 14 20.75 -2.67 -11.32
CA ASN A 14 21.64 -1.64 -10.78
C ASN A 14 21.17 -1.04 -9.44
N GLY A 15 20.32 -1.73 -8.70
CA GLY A 15 19.83 -1.28 -7.39
C GLY A 15 18.64 -0.31 -7.47
N GLY A 16 18.00 -0.21 -8.61
CA GLY A 16 16.82 0.61 -8.80
C GLY A 16 15.64 0.19 -7.93
N LYS A 17 14.82 1.14 -7.52
CA LYS A 17 13.68 0.97 -6.62
C LYS A 17 12.39 1.24 -7.37
N VAL A 18 11.43 0.35 -7.28
CA VAL A 18 10.21 0.37 -8.09
C VAL A 18 8.97 0.35 -7.19
N ILE A 19 8.01 1.20 -7.50
CA ILE A 19 6.64 1.08 -7.02
C ILE A 19 5.77 0.75 -8.22
N LEU A 20 5.24 -0.46 -8.26
CA LEU A 20 4.33 -0.90 -9.31
C LEU A 20 2.91 -0.93 -8.75
N CYS A 21 2.05 -0.13 -9.32
CA CYS A 21 0.63 -0.08 -8.98
C CYS A 21 -0.20 -0.62 -10.15
N SER A 22 -1.22 -1.37 -9.81
CA SER A 22 -2.22 -1.86 -10.76
C SER A 22 -3.62 -1.44 -10.31
N LYS A 23 -4.64 -2.06 -10.83
CA LYS A 23 -6.05 -1.88 -10.45
C LYS A 23 -6.85 -3.11 -10.83
N SER A 24 -8.13 -3.13 -10.43
CA SER A 24 -9.06 -4.19 -10.79
C SER A 24 -9.30 -4.29 -12.30
N ASP A 25 -9.76 -5.46 -12.73
CA ASP A 25 -10.20 -5.75 -14.09
C ASP A 25 -11.44 -4.96 -14.53
N ARG A 26 -12.30 -4.58 -13.59
CA ARG A 26 -13.54 -3.80 -13.74
C ARG A 26 -14.28 -4.06 -15.06
N ASP A 27 -15.24 -4.96 -15.06
CA ASP A 27 -16.03 -5.36 -16.22
C ASP A 27 -15.19 -5.88 -17.41
N ASN A 28 -14.11 -6.58 -17.12
CA ASN A 28 -13.15 -7.04 -18.14
C ASN A 28 -12.59 -5.88 -19.00
N LYS A 29 -12.72 -4.65 -18.53
CA LYS A 29 -12.29 -3.46 -19.27
C LYS A 29 -10.81 -3.19 -19.16
N TYR A 30 -10.20 -3.70 -18.08
CA TYR A 30 -8.80 -3.46 -17.74
C TYR A 30 -8.00 -4.75 -17.53
N ASP A 31 -8.39 -5.84 -18.18
CA ASP A 31 -7.75 -7.16 -18.07
C ASP A 31 -6.24 -7.11 -18.30
N ASN A 32 -5.81 -6.31 -19.27
CA ASN A 32 -4.40 -6.15 -19.58
C ASN A 32 -3.59 -5.46 -18.47
N CYS A 33 -4.22 -4.86 -17.45
CA CYS A 33 -3.48 -4.22 -16.36
C CYS A 33 -2.71 -5.23 -15.54
N ALA A 34 -3.31 -6.37 -15.20
CA ALA A 34 -2.65 -7.45 -14.47
C ALA A 34 -1.57 -8.11 -15.34
N GLU A 35 -1.89 -8.44 -16.59
CA GLU A 35 -0.95 -9.07 -17.53
C GLU A 35 0.31 -8.21 -17.75
N ASN A 36 0.13 -6.93 -18.07
CA ASN A 36 1.24 -6.00 -18.29
C ASN A 36 2.09 -5.80 -17.01
N SER A 37 1.44 -5.67 -15.86
CA SER A 37 2.12 -5.57 -14.57
C SER A 37 2.93 -6.83 -14.28
N ASN A 38 2.39 -8.00 -14.54
CA ASN A 38 3.03 -9.27 -14.29
C ASN A 38 4.20 -9.53 -15.26
N ALA A 39 4.13 -9.05 -16.50
CA ALA A 39 5.25 -9.08 -17.41
C ALA A 39 6.45 -8.28 -16.87
N LEU A 40 6.20 -7.08 -16.33
CA LEU A 40 7.23 -6.25 -15.69
C LEU A 40 7.80 -6.93 -14.43
N LEU A 41 6.93 -7.41 -13.52
CA LEU A 41 7.33 -8.10 -12.29
C LEU A 41 8.17 -9.34 -12.58
N THR A 42 7.78 -10.13 -13.61
CA THR A 42 8.53 -11.31 -14.04
C THR A 42 9.92 -10.92 -14.54
N ALA A 43 10.01 -9.89 -15.37
CA ALA A 43 11.27 -9.45 -15.95
C ALA A 43 12.29 -8.98 -14.92
N ILE A 44 11.84 -8.33 -13.84
CA ILE A 44 12.71 -7.89 -12.74
C ILE A 44 12.98 -8.97 -11.69
N GLY A 45 12.41 -10.18 -11.86
CA GLY A 45 12.61 -11.32 -10.97
C GLY A 45 11.81 -11.24 -9.67
N ALA A 46 10.74 -10.45 -9.62
CA ALA A 46 9.87 -10.34 -8.46
C ALA A 46 8.98 -11.57 -8.27
N HIS A 47 8.62 -11.86 -7.01
CA HIS A 47 7.79 -13.00 -6.61
C HIS A 47 6.37 -12.58 -6.18
N SER A 48 5.99 -11.35 -6.45
CA SER A 48 4.60 -10.88 -6.36
C SER A 48 3.94 -10.86 -7.74
N ARG A 49 2.62 -11.08 -7.78
CA ARG A 49 1.83 -10.97 -9.02
C ARG A 49 0.53 -10.23 -8.73
N ILE A 50 0.07 -9.44 -9.69
CA ILE A 50 -1.29 -8.88 -9.66
C ILE A 50 -2.25 -9.96 -10.13
N VAL A 51 -3.26 -10.22 -9.34
CA VAL A 51 -4.35 -11.12 -9.70
C VAL A 51 -5.38 -10.33 -10.50
N ASN A 52 -5.78 -10.85 -11.66
CA ASN A 52 -6.84 -10.23 -12.45
C ASN A 52 -8.17 -10.41 -11.72
N GLY A 53 -8.71 -9.35 -11.17
CA GLY A 53 -9.92 -9.36 -10.36
C GLY A 53 -10.12 -8.07 -9.60
N ILE A 54 -11.18 -8.02 -8.81
CA ILE A 54 -11.53 -6.90 -7.93
C ILE A 54 -11.51 -7.35 -6.47
N ILE A 55 -11.02 -6.50 -5.59
CA ILE A 55 -11.14 -6.67 -4.14
C ILE A 55 -12.48 -6.11 -3.70
N VAL A 56 -13.24 -6.93 -2.98
CA VAL A 56 -14.55 -6.55 -2.44
C VAL A 56 -14.71 -7.00 -0.98
N ASP A 57 -15.59 -6.29 -0.28
CA ASP A 57 -16.03 -6.64 1.08
C ASP A 57 -17.46 -6.15 1.27
N ASN A 58 -18.36 -7.04 1.62
CA ASN A 58 -19.76 -6.67 1.86
C ASN A 58 -20.01 -6.25 3.31
N ASP A 59 -19.14 -6.60 4.22
CA ASP A 59 -19.29 -6.39 5.66
C ASP A 59 -18.56 -5.13 6.14
N LEU A 60 -17.28 -4.99 5.76
CA LEU A 60 -16.39 -3.92 6.21
C LEU A 60 -16.02 -2.98 5.05
N LYS A 61 -17.02 -2.42 4.42
CA LYS A 61 -16.91 -1.46 3.32
C LYS A 61 -17.25 -0.04 3.77
N ALA A 62 -16.86 0.93 2.99
CA ALA A 62 -17.36 2.30 3.13
C ALA A 62 -18.80 2.39 2.59
N ASN A 63 -19.02 2.98 1.46
CA ASN A 63 -20.34 3.08 0.81
C ASN A 63 -20.53 2.08 -0.34
N GLU A 64 -19.45 1.42 -0.76
CA GLU A 64 -19.46 0.47 -1.86
C GLU A 64 -18.56 -0.73 -1.53
N ALA A 65 -18.92 -1.94 -1.97
CA ALA A 65 -18.18 -3.16 -1.67
C ALA A 65 -16.71 -3.12 -2.14
N TYR A 66 -16.40 -2.37 -3.19
CA TYR A 66 -15.06 -2.19 -3.73
C TYR A 66 -14.31 -0.98 -3.13
N ARG A 67 -14.87 -0.33 -2.12
CA ARG A 67 -14.26 0.80 -1.42
C ARG A 67 -14.10 0.48 0.07
N LEU A 68 -12.87 0.25 0.45
CA LEU A 68 -12.51 -0.14 1.80
C LEU A 68 -11.58 0.90 2.44
N TYR A 69 -11.68 1.01 3.76
CA TYR A 69 -10.70 1.68 4.60
C TYR A 69 -10.11 0.63 5.55
N LEU A 70 -8.92 0.15 5.24
CA LEU A 70 -8.25 -0.86 6.04
C LEU A 70 -7.62 -0.15 7.26
N SER A 71 -8.23 -0.32 8.42
CA SER A 71 -7.93 0.47 9.62
C SER A 71 -7.65 -0.37 10.88
N SER A 72 -7.66 -1.68 10.76
CA SER A 72 -7.32 -2.60 11.84
C SER A 72 -5.80 -2.84 11.90
N LYS A 73 -5.28 -3.19 13.06
CA LYS A 73 -3.86 -3.51 13.23
C LYS A 73 -3.43 -4.65 12.31
N GLU A 74 -4.29 -5.63 12.13
CA GLU A 74 -4.07 -6.82 11.33
C GLU A 74 -3.93 -6.51 9.82
N ASN A 75 -4.41 -5.34 9.40
CA ASN A 75 -4.27 -4.92 8.01
C ASN A 75 -2.83 -4.49 7.66
N PHE A 76 -1.98 -4.21 8.65
CA PHE A 76 -0.64 -3.66 8.44
C PHE A 76 0.45 -4.53 9.01
N ASN A 77 1.55 -4.68 8.28
CA ASN A 77 2.80 -5.15 8.84
C ASN A 77 3.47 -4.05 9.66
N THR A 78 3.06 -3.89 10.92
CA THR A 78 3.54 -2.79 11.78
C THR A 78 5.04 -2.87 12.10
N GLY A 79 5.70 -3.98 11.83
CA GLY A 79 7.16 -4.14 11.99
C GLY A 79 7.98 -3.65 10.79
N HIS A 80 7.35 -3.40 9.65
CA HIS A 80 8.06 -2.94 8.45
C HIS A 80 8.21 -1.40 8.45
N PRO A 81 9.40 -0.84 8.12
CA PRO A 81 9.63 0.61 8.13
C PRO A 81 8.64 1.41 7.27
N PHE A 82 8.19 0.86 6.13
CA PHE A 82 7.28 1.57 5.23
C PHE A 82 5.86 1.70 5.79
N THR A 83 5.44 0.79 6.64
CA THR A 83 4.14 0.83 7.32
C THR A 83 4.21 1.35 8.75
N ALA A 84 5.39 1.76 9.21
CA ALA A 84 5.55 2.35 10.53
C ALA A 84 4.68 3.60 10.70
N GLY A 85 3.87 3.64 11.74
CA GLY A 85 2.93 4.74 12.02
C GLY A 85 1.70 4.82 11.10
N ALA A 86 1.56 3.91 10.14
CA ALA A 86 0.35 3.82 9.30
C ALA A 86 -0.88 3.39 10.12
N TYR A 87 -0.65 2.55 11.12
CA TYR A 87 -1.65 2.20 12.12
C TYR A 87 -1.30 2.86 13.45
N THR A 88 -2.28 3.55 14.05
CA THR A 88 -2.23 4.02 15.44
C THR A 88 -3.51 3.60 16.14
N SER A 89 -3.49 3.50 17.46
CA SER A 89 -4.70 3.16 18.23
C SER A 89 -5.82 4.20 18.09
N SER A 90 -5.49 5.43 17.73
CA SER A 90 -6.46 6.47 17.39
C SER A 90 -7.06 6.33 15.99
N ASN A 91 -6.38 5.56 15.12
CA ASN A 91 -6.86 5.19 13.78
C ASN A 91 -7.58 3.83 13.80
N ALA A 92 -7.56 3.15 14.96
CA ALA A 92 -8.28 1.91 15.15
C ALA A 92 -9.76 2.20 15.21
N PHE A 93 -10.41 2.22 14.06
CA PHE A 93 -11.86 2.13 14.02
C PHE A 93 -12.22 0.72 14.41
N GLY A 94 -12.71 0.58 15.64
CA GLY A 94 -13.37 -0.67 16.02
C GLY A 94 -14.42 -1.02 14.96
N THR A 95 -14.74 -2.23 14.80
CA THR A 95 -15.81 -2.94 14.06
C THR A 95 -16.83 -2.16 13.19
N THR A 96 -16.79 -0.84 13.15
CA THR A 96 -17.70 -0.02 12.34
C THR A 96 -17.04 0.32 11.01
N PRO A 97 -17.68 0.07 9.88
CA PRO A 97 -17.15 0.44 8.58
C PRO A 97 -16.78 1.91 8.55
N ALA A 98 -15.60 2.21 8.05
CA ALA A 98 -15.12 3.57 7.96
C ALA A 98 -16.01 4.38 7.01
N THR A 99 -16.48 5.52 7.46
CA THR A 99 -17.13 6.52 6.62
C THR A 99 -16.08 7.41 5.95
N ASP A 100 -16.48 8.24 4.99
CA ASP A 100 -15.61 9.03 4.12
C ASP A 100 -14.59 9.97 4.81
N ASN A 101 -14.66 10.15 6.11
CA ASN A 101 -13.81 11.07 6.88
C ASN A 101 -12.82 10.34 7.78
N GLN A 102 -12.41 9.12 7.43
CA GLN A 102 -11.68 8.31 8.38
C GLN A 102 -10.25 8.00 7.93
N THR A 103 -9.45 7.69 8.93
CA THR A 103 -8.06 7.28 8.79
C THR A 103 -8.02 5.78 8.49
N GLY A 104 -7.09 5.34 7.76
CA GLY A 104 -6.95 3.96 7.33
C GLY A 104 -6.30 3.93 5.95
N PHE A 105 -5.95 2.76 5.46
CA PHE A 105 -5.50 2.63 4.09
C PHE A 105 -6.72 2.63 3.18
N GLN A 106 -6.86 3.70 2.40
CA GLN A 106 -7.92 3.82 1.42
C GLN A 106 -7.63 2.92 0.23
N LEU A 107 -8.52 1.96 0.00
CA LEU A 107 -8.52 1.07 -1.15
C LEU A 107 -9.78 1.35 -1.97
N TYR A 108 -9.61 1.73 -3.22
CA TYR A 108 -10.71 1.98 -4.13
C TYR A 108 -10.47 1.23 -5.44
N ASN A 109 -11.32 0.23 -5.71
CA ASN A 109 -11.31 -0.54 -6.95
C ASN A 109 -9.94 -1.18 -7.24
N GLY A 110 -9.35 -1.83 -6.24
CA GLY A 110 -8.05 -2.52 -6.35
C GLY A 110 -8.18 -3.97 -6.79
N GLY A 111 -7.09 -4.52 -7.30
CA GLY A 111 -6.90 -5.95 -7.54
C GLY A 111 -6.09 -6.60 -6.41
N PRO A 112 -6.24 -7.91 -6.17
CA PRO A 112 -5.42 -8.61 -5.19
C PRO A 112 -3.96 -8.76 -5.66
N VAL A 113 -3.07 -8.96 -4.69
CA VAL A 113 -1.66 -9.29 -4.95
C VAL A 113 -1.40 -10.72 -4.45
N GLU A 114 -0.94 -11.58 -5.35
CA GLU A 114 -0.50 -12.94 -5.03
C GLU A 114 0.98 -12.93 -4.65
N VAL A 115 1.35 -13.75 -3.67
CA VAL A 115 2.72 -14.00 -3.24
C VAL A 115 3.13 -15.39 -3.72
N LEU A 116 4.14 -15.47 -4.58
CA LEU A 116 4.66 -16.74 -5.13
C LEU A 116 5.72 -17.38 -4.21
N ASP A 117 6.41 -16.57 -3.40
CA ASP A 117 7.46 -17.03 -2.47
C ASP A 117 7.41 -16.20 -1.18
N GLU A 118 6.80 -16.77 -0.14
CA GLU A 118 6.69 -16.11 1.17
C GLU A 118 8.03 -15.87 1.88
N SER A 119 9.09 -16.58 1.48
CA SER A 119 10.42 -16.36 2.04
C SER A 119 11.09 -15.08 1.55
N LYS A 120 10.60 -14.51 0.45
CA LYS A 120 11.17 -13.33 -0.21
C LYS A 120 10.26 -12.11 -0.12
N VAL A 121 8.96 -12.34 -0.08
CA VAL A 121 7.95 -11.28 -0.14
C VAL A 121 7.38 -10.99 1.24
N GLN A 122 7.35 -9.73 1.61
CA GLN A 122 6.69 -9.25 2.83
C GLN A 122 5.37 -8.57 2.45
N VAL A 123 4.27 -9.04 3.02
CA VAL A 123 2.98 -8.36 2.88
C VAL A 123 2.98 -7.13 3.77
N LEU A 124 2.77 -5.96 3.17
CA LEU A 124 2.71 -4.67 3.87
C LEU A 124 1.29 -4.30 4.31
N VAL A 125 0.32 -4.52 3.41
CA VAL A 125 -1.10 -4.23 3.64
C VAL A 125 -1.94 -5.40 3.14
N ARG A 126 -2.91 -5.82 3.95
CA ARG A 126 -3.86 -6.90 3.63
C ARG A 126 -5.30 -6.49 3.91
N GLY A 127 -6.25 -7.19 3.29
CA GLY A 127 -7.67 -7.04 3.53
C GLY A 127 -8.11 -7.49 4.94
N TYR A 128 -9.38 -7.34 5.22
CA TYR A 128 -10.02 -7.92 6.41
C TYR A 128 -10.29 -9.43 6.21
N GLN A 129 -10.71 -10.11 7.27
CA GLN A 129 -11.11 -11.52 7.18
C GLN A 129 -12.36 -11.74 6.31
N SER A 130 -13.18 -10.71 6.14
CA SER A 130 -14.36 -10.70 5.25
C SER A 130 -14.04 -10.32 3.80
N THR A 131 -12.85 -9.74 3.54
CA THR A 131 -12.43 -9.29 2.22
C THR A 131 -12.06 -10.47 1.32
N TRP A 132 -12.50 -10.44 0.05
CA TRP A 132 -12.11 -11.44 -0.94
C TRP A 132 -11.79 -10.81 -2.30
N GLY A 133 -11.15 -11.57 -3.17
CA GLY A 133 -10.90 -11.21 -4.56
C GLY A 133 -11.83 -12.00 -5.47
N THR A 134 -12.41 -11.34 -6.48
CA THR A 134 -13.30 -11.97 -7.46
C THR A 134 -13.16 -11.32 -8.82
N HIS A 135 -13.60 -12.00 -9.88
CA HIS A 135 -13.84 -11.35 -11.15
C HIS A 135 -15.05 -10.41 -11.05
N TYR A 136 -15.06 -9.38 -11.89
CA TYR A 136 -16.15 -8.41 -11.93
C TYR A 136 -17.39 -8.97 -12.67
N ASP A 137 -17.73 -10.22 -12.40
CA ASP A 137 -18.92 -10.89 -12.94
C ASP A 137 -20.01 -10.87 -11.87
N GLY A 138 -20.81 -9.84 -11.87
CA GLY A 138 -21.87 -9.62 -10.91
C GLY A 138 -22.45 -8.23 -11.03
N TYR A 139 -23.27 -7.88 -10.09
CA TYR A 139 -23.88 -6.56 -10.02
C TYR A 139 -23.84 -6.02 -8.59
N PHE A 140 -24.05 -4.71 -8.46
CA PHE A 140 -24.21 -4.10 -7.15
C PHE A 140 -25.68 -3.96 -6.82
N ASP A 141 -26.11 -4.60 -5.73
CA ASP A 141 -27.41 -4.36 -5.11
C ASP A 141 -27.22 -3.34 -3.99
N GLY A 142 -27.59 -2.10 -4.31
CA GLY A 142 -27.20 -0.98 -3.46
C GLY A 142 -25.68 -0.86 -3.38
N SER A 143 -25.13 -1.01 -2.17
CA SER A 143 -23.69 -0.94 -1.92
C SER A 143 -22.99 -2.29 -1.82
N SER A 144 -23.72 -3.40 -1.96
CA SER A 144 -23.19 -4.75 -1.86
C SER A 144 -22.94 -5.36 -3.23
N PHE A 145 -21.82 -6.07 -3.36
CA PHE A 145 -21.54 -6.86 -4.56
C PHE A 145 -22.29 -8.19 -4.47
N VAL A 146 -23.05 -8.51 -5.52
CA VAL A 146 -23.76 -9.77 -5.69
C VAL A 146 -23.17 -10.48 -6.90
N PRO A 147 -22.43 -11.59 -6.71
CA PRO A 147 -21.88 -12.34 -7.84
C PRO A 147 -23.01 -13.00 -8.65
N GLU A 148 -22.83 -13.06 -9.97
CA GLU A 148 -23.72 -13.82 -10.89
C GLU A 148 -23.30 -15.30 -10.99
N TYR A 149 -22.57 -15.81 -10.02
CA TYR A 149 -22.06 -17.17 -9.98
C TYR A 149 -22.10 -17.73 -8.55
N ASP A 150 -22.03 -19.04 -8.44
CA ASP A 150 -21.91 -19.72 -7.13
C ASP A 150 -20.45 -19.71 -6.66
N GLU A 151 -20.13 -18.90 -5.67
CA GLU A 151 -18.79 -18.78 -5.10
C GLU A 151 -18.25 -20.12 -4.54
N SER A 152 -19.14 -21.07 -4.24
CA SER A 152 -18.74 -22.37 -3.69
C SER A 152 -18.28 -23.38 -4.76
N VAL A 153 -18.64 -23.15 -6.01
CA VAL A 153 -18.47 -24.11 -7.11
C VAL A 153 -17.58 -23.55 -8.22
N ASP A 154 -17.52 -22.23 -8.37
CA ASP A 154 -16.91 -21.61 -9.51
C ASP A 154 -15.54 -20.99 -9.17
N GLY A 155 -14.53 -21.24 -10.00
CA GLY A 155 -13.18 -20.67 -9.88
C GLY A 155 -13.10 -19.13 -10.10
N ARG A 156 -14.22 -18.41 -10.05
CA ARG A 156 -14.28 -16.96 -10.19
C ARG A 156 -13.93 -16.19 -8.93
N VAL A 157 -13.94 -16.85 -7.77
CA VAL A 157 -13.26 -16.33 -6.58
C VAL A 157 -11.76 -16.43 -6.86
N THR A 158 -11.13 -15.30 -7.11
CA THR A 158 -9.70 -15.24 -7.44
C THR A 158 -8.83 -15.34 -6.20
N VAL A 159 -9.32 -14.83 -5.06
CA VAL A 159 -8.67 -14.91 -3.75
C VAL A 159 -9.73 -15.11 -2.67
N LYS A 160 -9.56 -16.11 -1.82
CA LYS A 160 -10.50 -16.46 -0.76
C LYS A 160 -10.62 -15.35 0.30
N LYS A 161 -11.75 -15.36 1.02
CA LYS A 161 -11.95 -14.48 2.18
C LYS A 161 -10.82 -14.63 3.19
N GLY A 162 -10.26 -13.51 3.60
CA GLY A 162 -9.17 -13.44 4.57
C GLY A 162 -7.75 -13.56 3.99
N ASP A 163 -7.61 -13.97 2.73
CA ASP A 163 -6.31 -14.21 2.09
C ASP A 163 -5.86 -13.04 1.18
N VAL A 164 -6.60 -11.94 1.15
CA VAL A 164 -6.33 -10.83 0.24
C VAL A 164 -5.12 -10.02 0.70
N ASN A 165 -4.06 -10.02 -0.11
CA ASN A 165 -3.00 -9.02 0.01
C ASN A 165 -3.27 -7.85 -0.93
N VAL A 166 -3.00 -6.64 -0.46
CA VAL A 166 -3.21 -5.38 -1.18
C VAL A 166 -1.90 -4.78 -1.63
N MET A 167 -0.87 -4.89 -0.78
CA MET A 167 0.45 -4.32 -1.03
C MET A 167 1.53 -5.24 -0.47
N THR A 168 2.59 -5.44 -1.24
CA THR A 168 3.75 -6.26 -0.87
C THR A 168 5.05 -5.50 -1.08
N TYR A 169 6.10 -5.96 -0.43
CA TYR A 169 7.49 -5.49 -0.58
C TYR A 169 8.41 -6.69 -0.81
N GLU A 170 9.42 -6.50 -1.61
CA GLU A 170 10.44 -7.50 -1.88
C GLU A 170 11.77 -6.84 -2.23
N ASP A 171 12.87 -7.33 -1.63
CA ASP A 171 14.22 -6.98 -2.05
C ASP A 171 14.57 -7.70 -3.36
N LEU A 172 15.14 -6.95 -4.30
CA LEU A 172 15.55 -7.48 -5.60
C LEU A 172 17.04 -7.87 -5.60
N PRO A 173 17.42 -8.87 -6.42
CA PRO A 173 18.82 -9.34 -6.47
C PRO A 173 19.85 -8.26 -6.76
N GLY A 174 19.47 -7.21 -7.48
CA GLY A 174 20.35 -6.05 -7.79
C GLY A 174 20.58 -5.07 -6.63
N GLY A 175 20.03 -5.34 -5.44
CA GLY A 175 20.15 -4.46 -4.27
C GLY A 175 19.11 -3.34 -4.22
N GLY A 176 18.19 -3.31 -5.19
CA GLY A 176 16.97 -2.49 -5.14
C GLY A 176 15.84 -3.22 -4.45
N TRP A 177 14.63 -2.68 -4.58
CA TRP A 177 13.41 -3.31 -4.10
C TRP A 177 12.22 -2.99 -5.02
N VAL A 178 11.17 -3.79 -4.92
CA VAL A 178 9.88 -3.52 -5.54
C VAL A 178 8.77 -3.51 -4.49
N ILE A 179 7.91 -2.51 -4.56
CA ILE A 179 6.59 -2.51 -3.92
C ILE A 179 5.58 -2.83 -5.01
N THR A 180 4.81 -3.90 -4.81
CA THR A 180 3.68 -4.25 -5.69
C THR A 180 2.39 -3.90 -4.96
N SER A 181 1.56 -3.07 -5.59
CA SER A 181 0.27 -2.65 -5.04
C SER A 181 -0.84 -2.91 -6.03
N GLY A 182 -1.90 -3.55 -5.59
CA GLY A 182 -3.11 -3.78 -6.37
C GLY A 182 -3.96 -2.54 -6.59
N VAL A 183 -3.54 -1.39 -6.06
CA VAL A 183 -4.24 -0.11 -6.18
C VAL A 183 -3.24 1.03 -6.28
N THR A 184 -3.57 2.07 -7.02
CA THR A 184 -2.84 3.34 -6.93
C THR A 184 -3.18 3.98 -5.59
N PHE A 185 -2.21 4.01 -4.66
CA PHE A 185 -2.45 4.42 -3.26
C PHE A 185 -2.00 5.85 -2.93
N PHE A 186 -1.58 6.60 -3.94
CA PHE A 186 -1.05 7.97 -3.78
C PHE A 186 -1.67 8.97 -4.76
N SER A 187 -2.92 8.78 -5.14
CA SER A 187 -3.68 9.77 -5.88
C SER A 187 -3.98 11.00 -5.00
N ASN A 188 -4.43 12.08 -5.62
CA ASN A 188 -4.85 13.30 -4.89
C ASN A 188 -5.95 13.03 -3.85
N TYR A 189 -6.68 11.93 -3.96
CA TYR A 189 -7.69 11.52 -2.99
C TYR A 189 -7.11 10.75 -1.82
N ASP A 190 -6.01 10.02 -2.04
CA ASP A 190 -5.42 9.11 -1.05
C ASP A 190 -4.43 9.81 -0.13
N ILE A 191 -3.86 10.95 -0.57
CA ILE A 191 -2.79 11.65 0.15
C ILE A 191 -3.16 13.07 0.56
N LYS A 192 -4.45 13.40 0.61
CA LYS A 192 -4.91 14.74 1.04
C LYS A 192 -4.32 15.14 2.39
N SER A 193 -3.92 16.40 2.49
CA SER A 193 -3.30 16.94 3.70
C SER A 193 -4.28 17.10 4.89
N ASP A 194 -5.57 17.20 4.60
CA ASP A 194 -6.65 17.33 5.57
C ASP A 194 -7.21 15.97 6.06
N GLN A 195 -6.66 14.87 5.56
CA GLN A 195 -7.05 13.51 5.91
C GLN A 195 -5.83 12.73 6.41
N ASP A 196 -6.01 11.96 7.47
CA ASP A 196 -4.94 11.14 8.05
C ASP A 196 -4.92 9.71 7.49
N TYR A 197 -5.10 9.57 6.17
CA TYR A 197 -5.02 8.25 5.52
C TYR A 197 -3.65 7.61 5.70
N ALA A 198 -3.66 6.30 5.97
CA ALA A 198 -2.45 5.48 6.07
C ALA A 198 -1.62 5.51 4.77
N ASN A 199 -2.27 5.69 3.62
CA ASN A 199 -1.65 5.89 2.32
C ASN A 199 -0.57 6.98 2.36
N ARG A 200 -0.87 8.13 2.95
CA ARG A 200 0.06 9.25 3.07
C ARG A 200 1.27 8.91 3.94
N PHE A 201 1.04 8.20 5.05
CA PHE A 201 2.13 7.79 5.94
C PHE A 201 3.05 6.78 5.26
N ILE A 202 2.48 5.80 4.57
CA ILE A 202 3.23 4.80 3.80
C ILE A 202 4.06 5.49 2.71
N LEU A 203 3.44 6.34 1.89
CA LEU A 203 4.16 7.09 0.86
C LEU A 203 5.31 7.92 1.44
N ARG A 204 5.06 8.66 2.52
CA ARG A 204 6.09 9.46 3.20
C ARG A 204 7.25 8.59 3.67
N ASN A 205 6.98 7.45 4.28
CA ASN A 205 8.02 6.53 4.75
C ASN A 205 8.86 5.99 3.59
N ILE A 206 8.21 5.62 2.48
CA ILE A 206 8.90 5.19 1.25
C ILE A 206 9.81 6.32 0.73
N LEU A 207 9.28 7.53 0.57
CA LEU A 207 10.05 8.67 0.06
C LEU A 207 11.22 9.04 0.98
N ASN A 208 11.03 8.96 2.29
CA ASN A 208 12.10 9.19 3.25
C ASN A 208 13.22 8.14 3.13
N SER A 209 12.89 6.89 2.80
CA SER A 209 13.90 5.84 2.57
C SER A 209 14.74 6.06 1.31
N LEU A 210 14.26 6.89 0.39
CA LEU A 210 14.96 7.22 -0.86
C LEU A 210 15.96 8.37 -0.68
N LYS A 211 15.84 9.14 0.41
CA LYS A 211 16.81 10.19 0.70
C LYS A 211 18.17 9.54 0.95
N PRO A 212 19.26 10.10 0.40
CA PRO A 212 20.60 9.69 0.81
C PRO A 212 20.67 9.72 2.34
N ALA A 213 21.31 8.73 2.92
CA ALA A 213 21.62 8.80 4.34
C ALA A 213 22.47 10.06 4.54
N GLY A 214 21.84 11.14 4.95
CA GLY A 214 22.53 12.39 5.26
C GLY A 214 23.51 12.09 6.38
N THR A 215 24.68 12.69 6.34
CA THR A 215 25.60 12.62 7.47
C THR A 215 24.85 13.17 8.68
N VAL A 216 24.66 12.34 9.70
CA VAL A 216 24.01 12.77 10.94
C VAL A 216 24.84 13.91 11.54
N THR A 217 24.29 15.10 11.57
CA THR A 217 24.96 16.27 12.09
C THR A 217 24.68 16.37 13.58
N LYS A 218 25.73 16.50 14.40
CA LYS A 218 25.54 16.74 15.83
C LYS A 218 24.81 18.05 16.06
N ILE A 219 23.82 18.06 16.96
CA ILE A 219 23.00 19.25 17.28
C ILE A 219 23.88 20.48 17.56
N ALA A 220 25.01 20.29 18.23
CA ALA A 220 25.96 21.36 18.51
C ALA A 220 26.59 21.99 17.24
N ASP A 221 26.61 21.27 16.14
CA ASP A 221 27.16 21.76 14.86
C ASP A 221 26.11 22.43 13.99
N VAL A 222 24.82 22.13 14.19
CA VAL A 222 23.71 22.79 13.52
C VAL A 222 23.71 24.31 13.84
N HIS A 223 24.05 24.67 15.07
CA HIS A 223 24.11 26.09 15.48
C HIS A 223 25.21 26.91 14.80
N LYS A 224 26.14 26.24 14.12
CA LYS A 224 27.23 26.90 13.38
C LYS A 224 26.93 27.05 11.90
N ALA A 225 25.83 26.48 11.45
CA ALA A 225 25.48 26.46 10.05
C ALA A 225 24.86 27.80 9.58
N ALA A 226 24.90 28.02 8.29
CA ALA A 226 24.25 29.17 7.67
C ALA A 226 22.73 29.02 7.71
N GLU A 227 22.01 30.13 7.72
CA GLU A 227 20.54 30.13 7.60
C GLU A 227 20.07 29.32 6.37
N LYS A 228 19.05 28.49 6.56
CA LYS A 228 18.40 27.66 5.53
C LYS A 228 19.20 26.42 5.06
N GLU A 229 20.24 26.01 5.74
CA GLU A 229 20.81 24.68 5.50
C GLU A 229 19.92 23.60 6.12
N GLU A 230 19.74 22.49 5.39
CA GLU A 230 18.99 21.31 5.87
C GLU A 230 19.94 20.31 6.52
N PHE A 231 19.56 19.80 7.70
CA PHE A 231 20.34 18.84 8.47
C PHE A 231 19.53 17.61 8.83
N THR A 232 20.17 16.47 8.85
CA THR A 232 19.65 15.27 9.50
C THR A 232 20.25 15.17 10.89
N VAL A 233 19.40 15.21 11.92
CA VAL A 233 19.80 15.04 13.31
C VAL A 233 19.13 13.81 13.91
N GLU A 234 19.87 13.08 14.75
CA GLU A 234 19.33 11.99 15.54
C GLU A 234 19.42 12.37 17.03
N GLY A 235 18.34 12.09 17.75
CA GLY A 235 18.28 12.39 19.17
C GLY A 235 17.16 11.67 19.87
N THR A 236 17.33 11.46 21.18
CA THR A 236 16.29 10.91 22.05
C THR A 236 15.57 12.07 22.74
N VAL A 237 14.23 12.09 22.64
CA VAL A 237 13.43 13.06 23.40
C VAL A 237 13.42 12.64 24.86
N THR A 238 14.10 13.42 25.69
CA THR A 238 14.23 13.16 27.14
C THR A 238 13.21 13.89 27.99
N ALA A 239 12.47 14.86 27.42
CA ALA A 239 11.38 15.57 28.09
C ALA A 239 10.28 15.95 27.12
N ASN A 240 9.03 15.88 27.59
CA ASN A 240 7.88 16.38 26.84
C ASN A 240 7.67 17.86 27.21
N ALA A 241 7.92 18.75 26.26
CA ALA A 241 7.73 20.19 26.42
C ALA A 241 6.27 20.67 26.30
N SER A 242 5.30 19.75 26.37
CA SER A 242 3.88 20.09 26.25
C SER A 242 3.29 21.00 27.34
N GLY A 243 4.13 21.48 28.28
CA GLY A 243 3.78 22.43 29.34
C GLY A 243 4.39 23.82 29.21
N TYR A 244 5.12 24.11 28.15
CA TYR A 244 5.65 25.46 27.96
C TYR A 244 4.59 26.36 27.33
N ASP A 245 4.30 27.42 28.04
CA ASP A 245 3.31 28.45 27.71
C ASP A 245 3.61 29.08 26.34
N LYS A 246 2.57 29.30 25.55
CA LYS A 246 2.63 29.90 24.21
C LYS A 246 3.01 31.39 24.19
N ASN A 247 3.51 31.96 25.28
CA ASN A 247 3.71 33.40 25.46
C ASN A 247 5.16 33.80 25.69
N THR A 248 6.13 33.10 25.06
CA THR A 248 7.49 33.61 24.98
C THR A 248 7.98 33.63 23.54
#